data_11c4fff244f190dc813476e4de929889
#
_entry.id   11c4fff244f190dc813476e4de929889
#
_cell.length_a   1.000
_cell.length_b   1.000
_cell.length_c   1.000
_cell.angle_alpha   90.00
_cell.angle_beta   90.00
_cell.angle_gamma   90.00
#
_symmetry.space_group_name_H-M   'P 1'
#
loop_
_entity.id
_entity.type
_entity.pdbx_description
1 polymer ?
#
loop_
_entity_poly.entity_id
_entity_poly.type
_entity_poly.pdbx_seq_one_letter_code
_entity_poly.pdbx_strand_id
1 'polypeptide(L)'
;MKSFRTIKRIYQMMFQRNPQYIRLSIGLALLEILNPFIYIFFIRYLTDTIVSNRNWIQLSLLCLMFLLSYYSCQILVNRLEKELTIIGNKLNNDFETNLNDRIMHLDYTYLESPEVLDKRDRAIEGIKENNGIKIADINLKIISIISSVIVVAGTLYLIVSISPFVLLILIVTIIGTLFIEKKLSNIELENWKKWIPLNRRFRMVYDLMYNVKNAQDVRIYSTYDFFTSKVTSYNSDSVSILQTEGKTTAQYSILKRLLIMLQFICVQMFVVNKALAGFISIGEYTMYVNSANSFSTNAMLIVQNFVQIQKNLLYVCEYFDFLDLPSKEFETSKKEKATTPHCIEFQDVSFRYPKSKINTLDHINMKFLLDEKIGIVGKNGAGKTTFIKLLLRLYEPSNGKILLDGKDVREYDYSSYLSMFSAVFQDFNIDSARTPDSMPFLHG
;
A
#
# COMPACT_ATOMS: atom_id res chain seq x y z
N MET A 1 18.48 -4.02 4.52
CA MET A 1 18.62 -2.72 5.20
C MET A 1 17.50 -1.73 4.84
N LYS A 2 17.10 -1.56 3.57
CA LYS A 2 16.02 -0.64 3.13
C LYS A 2 14.67 -0.97 3.80
N SER A 3 14.25 -2.23 3.79
CA SER A 3 12.98 -2.69 4.39
C SER A 3 12.86 -2.37 5.89
N PHE A 4 13.92 -2.53 6.66
CA PHE A 4 13.91 -2.22 8.09
C PHE A 4 13.75 -0.71 8.36
N ARG A 5 14.43 0.14 7.57
CA ARG A 5 14.27 1.60 7.62
C ARG A 5 12.83 2.00 7.29
N THR A 6 12.23 1.38 6.29
CA THR A 6 10.84 1.61 5.88
C THR A 6 9.86 1.25 7.00
N ILE A 7 10.00 0.07 7.62
CA ILE A 7 9.16 -0.35 8.76
C ILE A 7 9.29 0.66 9.92
N LYS A 8 10.51 1.04 10.28
CA LYS A 8 10.73 2.05 11.33
C LYS A 8 10.00 3.36 11.02
N ARG A 9 10.07 3.82 9.78
CA ARG A 9 9.41 5.06 9.32
C ARG A 9 7.88 4.94 9.38
N ILE A 10 7.31 3.79 9.00
CA ILE A 10 5.88 3.51 9.14
C ILE A 10 5.45 3.62 10.61
N TYR A 11 6.18 2.95 11.52
CA TYR A 11 5.85 2.99 12.94
C TYR A 11 5.98 4.39 13.54
N GLN A 12 6.99 5.17 13.15
CA GLN A 12 7.12 6.56 13.58
C GLN A 12 5.91 7.40 13.15
N MET A 13 5.47 7.29 11.90
CA MET A 13 4.29 8.00 11.40
C MET A 13 3.01 7.55 12.10
N MET A 14 2.82 6.24 12.30
CA MET A 14 1.65 5.70 13.00
C MET A 14 1.62 6.17 14.46
N PHE A 15 2.75 6.17 15.15
CA PHE A 15 2.84 6.61 16.53
C PHE A 15 2.55 8.11 16.69
N GLN A 16 3.06 8.92 15.76
CA GLN A 16 2.80 10.37 15.76
C GLN A 16 1.34 10.72 15.47
N ARG A 17 0.69 9.98 14.54
CA ARG A 17 -0.68 10.25 14.12
C ARG A 17 -1.72 9.64 15.05
N ASN A 18 -1.54 8.39 15.45
CA ASN A 18 -2.50 7.69 16.31
C ASN A 18 -1.85 6.59 17.17
N PRO A 19 -1.34 6.92 18.37
CA PRO A 19 -0.73 5.93 19.27
C PRO A 19 -1.73 4.91 19.81
N GLN A 20 -3.05 5.17 19.74
CA GLN A 20 -4.08 4.23 20.17
C GLN A 20 -4.11 2.98 19.28
N TYR A 21 -3.80 3.12 17.99
CA TYR A 21 -3.75 2.00 17.05
C TYR A 21 -2.79 0.90 17.51
N ILE A 22 -1.59 1.29 17.94
CA ILE A 22 -0.57 0.33 18.42
C ILE A 22 -1.01 -0.33 19.73
N ARG A 23 -1.62 0.44 20.65
CA ARG A 23 -2.10 -0.09 21.94
C ARG A 23 -3.23 -1.12 21.76
N LEU A 24 -4.21 -0.80 20.90
CA LEU A 24 -5.32 -1.71 20.60
C LEU A 24 -4.84 -2.98 19.88
N SER A 25 -3.87 -2.87 18.98
CA SER A 25 -3.31 -4.02 18.28
C SER A 25 -2.51 -4.95 19.22
N ILE A 26 -1.84 -4.42 20.24
CA ILE A 26 -1.24 -5.25 21.32
C ILE A 26 -2.34 -5.96 22.14
N GLY A 27 -3.44 -5.27 22.44
CA GLY A 27 -4.60 -5.87 23.11
C GLY A 27 -5.20 -7.02 22.30
N LEU A 28 -5.32 -6.85 20.99
CA LEU A 28 -5.75 -7.91 20.06
C LEU A 28 -4.80 -9.12 20.10
N ALA A 29 -3.48 -8.89 20.05
CA ALA A 29 -2.48 -9.95 20.11
C ALA A 29 -2.60 -10.80 21.39
N LEU A 30 -2.83 -10.17 22.54
CA LEU A 30 -3.03 -10.89 23.80
C LEU A 30 -4.25 -11.81 23.75
N LEU A 31 -5.35 -11.35 23.18
CA LEU A 31 -6.56 -12.17 23.02
C LEU A 31 -6.34 -13.31 22.01
N GLU A 32 -5.65 -13.05 20.89
CA GLU A 32 -5.28 -14.06 19.91
C GLU A 32 -4.39 -15.16 20.51
N ILE A 33 -3.50 -14.81 21.44
CA ILE A 33 -2.65 -15.78 22.15
C ILE A 33 -3.49 -16.62 23.12
N LEU A 34 -4.39 -16.01 23.88
CA LEU A 34 -5.17 -16.68 24.91
C LEU A 34 -6.22 -17.64 24.34
N ASN A 35 -6.89 -17.26 23.26
CA ASN A 35 -8.03 -17.98 22.71
C ASN A 35 -7.75 -19.45 22.37
N PRO A 36 -6.67 -19.84 21.66
CA PRO A 36 -6.34 -21.24 21.39
C PRO A 36 -6.10 -22.06 22.67
N PHE A 37 -5.45 -21.50 23.67
CA PHE A 37 -5.16 -22.20 24.92
C PHE A 37 -6.43 -22.41 25.76
N ILE A 38 -7.30 -21.42 25.86
CA ILE A 38 -8.62 -21.56 26.50
C ILE A 38 -9.35 -22.74 25.88
N TYR A 39 -9.41 -22.80 24.55
CA TYR A 39 -10.07 -23.88 23.83
C TYR A 39 -9.43 -25.23 24.10
N ILE A 40 -8.11 -25.36 23.98
CA ILE A 40 -7.36 -26.62 24.14
C ILE A 40 -7.54 -27.21 25.56
N PHE A 41 -7.35 -26.39 26.60
CA PHE A 41 -7.45 -26.87 27.97
C PHE A 41 -8.88 -27.12 28.42
N PHE A 42 -9.83 -26.35 27.92
CA PHE A 42 -11.22 -26.56 28.23
C PHE A 42 -11.74 -27.87 27.63
N ILE A 43 -11.48 -28.14 26.34
CA ILE A 43 -11.91 -29.40 25.70
C ILE A 43 -11.32 -30.60 26.41
N ARG A 44 -10.04 -30.54 26.82
CA ARG A 44 -9.42 -31.59 27.67
C ARG A 44 -10.25 -31.83 28.91
N TYR A 45 -10.47 -30.78 29.71
CA TYR A 45 -11.16 -30.88 30.98
C TYR A 45 -12.61 -31.35 30.83
N LEU A 46 -13.31 -30.86 29.86
CA LEU A 46 -14.68 -31.27 29.54
C LEU A 46 -14.74 -32.78 29.21
N THR A 47 -13.84 -33.24 28.33
CA THR A 47 -13.82 -34.63 27.88
C THR A 47 -13.50 -35.59 29.02
N ASP A 48 -12.52 -35.26 29.87
CA ASP A 48 -12.17 -36.07 31.05
C ASP A 48 -13.32 -36.10 32.07
N THR A 49 -14.05 -34.99 32.23
CA THR A 49 -15.21 -34.92 33.13
C THR A 49 -16.39 -35.76 32.61
N ILE A 50 -16.64 -35.77 31.29
CA ILE A 50 -17.68 -36.63 30.68
C ILE A 50 -17.40 -38.11 30.93
N VAL A 51 -16.13 -38.50 30.86
CA VAL A 51 -15.75 -39.90 31.00
C VAL A 51 -15.75 -40.34 32.48
N SER A 52 -15.30 -39.45 33.41
CA SER A 52 -15.14 -39.78 34.83
C SER A 52 -16.39 -39.53 35.67
N ASN A 53 -17.24 -38.61 35.31
CA ASN A 53 -18.37 -38.17 36.15
C ASN A 53 -19.64 -37.95 35.35
N ARG A 54 -20.72 -38.71 35.65
CA ARG A 54 -22.02 -38.62 34.98
C ARG A 54 -22.95 -37.53 35.58
N ASN A 55 -22.41 -36.57 36.31
CA ASN A 55 -23.24 -35.52 36.89
C ASN A 55 -23.57 -34.45 35.88
N TRP A 56 -24.79 -34.50 35.31
CA TRP A 56 -25.30 -33.60 34.28
C TRP A 56 -25.29 -32.12 34.68
N ILE A 57 -25.45 -31.81 35.94
CA ILE A 57 -25.46 -30.43 36.45
C ILE A 57 -24.03 -29.84 36.33
N GLN A 58 -23.01 -30.58 36.73
CA GLN A 58 -21.61 -30.12 36.61
C GLN A 58 -21.21 -29.95 35.17
N LEU A 59 -21.60 -30.87 34.28
CA LEU A 59 -21.33 -30.77 32.84
C LEU A 59 -22.00 -29.56 32.21
N SER A 60 -23.29 -29.35 32.53
CA SER A 60 -24.01 -28.19 31.99
C SER A 60 -23.40 -26.84 32.43
N LEU A 61 -22.97 -26.76 33.70
CA LEU A 61 -22.35 -25.57 34.26
C LEU A 61 -20.96 -25.32 33.65
N LEU A 62 -20.18 -26.35 33.40
CA LEU A 62 -18.91 -26.26 32.68
C LEU A 62 -19.09 -25.80 31.25
N CYS A 63 -20.04 -26.39 30.51
CA CYS A 63 -20.36 -25.95 29.17
C CYS A 63 -20.77 -24.47 29.14
N LEU A 64 -21.61 -24.03 30.09
CA LEU A 64 -22.04 -22.65 30.20
C LEU A 64 -20.84 -21.70 30.45
N MET A 65 -19.97 -22.05 31.39
CA MET A 65 -18.75 -21.26 31.71
C MET A 65 -17.83 -21.15 30.48
N PHE A 66 -17.67 -22.22 29.71
CA PHE A 66 -16.89 -22.19 28.49
C PHE A 66 -17.54 -21.30 27.43
N LEU A 67 -18.82 -21.49 27.17
CA LEU A 67 -19.52 -20.67 26.19
C LEU A 67 -19.41 -19.20 26.55
N LEU A 68 -19.59 -18.85 27.81
CA LEU A 68 -19.44 -17.47 28.28
C LEU A 68 -18.02 -16.94 28.09
N SER A 69 -16.99 -17.71 28.51
CA SER A 69 -15.59 -17.27 28.39
C SER A 69 -15.13 -17.16 26.93
N TYR A 70 -15.47 -18.16 26.11
CA TYR A 70 -15.10 -18.18 24.69
C TYR A 70 -15.79 -17.08 23.89
N TYR A 71 -17.11 -16.96 24.04
CA TYR A 71 -17.88 -15.92 23.32
C TYR A 71 -17.54 -14.52 23.80
N SER A 72 -17.30 -14.29 25.10
CA SER A 72 -16.83 -12.99 25.58
C SER A 72 -15.48 -12.60 25.00
N CYS A 73 -14.55 -13.54 24.91
CA CYS A 73 -13.26 -13.33 24.25
C CYS A 73 -13.47 -13.01 22.75
N GLN A 74 -14.32 -13.75 22.05
CA GLN A 74 -14.59 -13.52 20.62
C GLN A 74 -15.29 -12.18 20.37
N ILE A 75 -16.19 -11.75 21.23
CA ILE A 75 -16.84 -10.42 21.15
C ILE A 75 -15.79 -9.33 21.32
N LEU A 76 -14.84 -9.49 22.25
CA LEU A 76 -13.74 -8.53 22.45
C LEU A 76 -12.81 -8.48 21.23
N VAL A 77 -12.46 -9.63 20.68
CA VAL A 77 -11.66 -9.70 19.43
C VAL A 77 -12.35 -8.94 18.31
N ASN A 78 -13.63 -9.27 18.03
CA ASN A 78 -14.39 -8.62 16.97
C ASN A 78 -14.54 -7.09 17.19
N ARG A 79 -14.68 -6.65 18.44
CA ARG A 79 -14.70 -5.21 18.78
C ARG A 79 -13.36 -4.55 18.47
N LEU A 80 -12.26 -5.15 18.91
CA LEU A 80 -10.93 -4.60 18.66
C LEU A 80 -10.59 -4.58 17.17
N GLU A 81 -10.93 -5.64 16.43
CA GLU A 81 -10.76 -5.68 14.97
C GLU A 81 -11.54 -4.57 14.27
N LYS A 82 -12.79 -4.34 14.68
CA LYS A 82 -13.61 -3.23 14.14
C LYS A 82 -12.97 -1.87 14.41
N GLU A 83 -12.57 -1.60 15.65
CA GLU A 83 -11.91 -0.34 16.01
C GLU A 83 -10.59 -0.16 15.25
N LEU A 84 -9.78 -1.22 15.17
CA LEU A 84 -8.53 -1.22 14.41
C LEU A 84 -8.75 -0.98 12.93
N THR A 85 -9.81 -1.54 12.35
CA THR A 85 -10.19 -1.29 10.94
C THR A 85 -10.55 0.17 10.72
N ILE A 86 -11.34 0.78 11.61
CA ILE A 86 -11.74 2.18 11.51
C ILE A 86 -10.51 3.11 11.61
N ILE A 87 -9.65 2.87 12.61
CA ILE A 87 -8.44 3.69 12.80
C ILE A 87 -7.45 3.43 11.67
N GLY A 88 -7.30 2.19 11.22
CA GLY A 88 -6.46 1.81 10.10
C GLY A 88 -6.86 2.52 8.80
N ASN A 89 -8.16 2.62 8.53
CA ASN A 89 -8.67 3.37 7.37
C ASN A 89 -8.35 4.88 7.48
N LYS A 90 -8.49 5.48 8.67
CA LYS A 90 -8.08 6.88 8.89
C LYS A 90 -6.58 7.08 8.64
N LEU A 91 -5.75 6.19 9.16
CA LEU A 91 -4.29 6.23 8.92
C LEU A 91 -3.95 6.10 7.44
N ASN A 92 -4.63 5.22 6.70
CA ASN A 92 -4.41 5.08 5.26
C ASN A 92 -4.82 6.35 4.49
N ASN A 93 -5.93 6.99 4.86
CA ASN A 93 -6.32 8.29 4.31
C ASN A 93 -5.28 9.38 4.61
N ASP A 94 -4.69 9.36 5.81
CA ASP A 94 -3.59 10.29 6.16
C ASP A 94 -2.36 10.06 5.27
N PHE A 95 -2.01 8.81 4.97
CA PHE A 95 -0.93 8.49 4.02
C PHE A 95 -1.25 8.98 2.61
N GLU A 96 -2.50 8.82 2.16
CA GLU A 96 -2.94 9.33 0.85
C GLU A 96 -2.91 10.86 0.80
N THR A 97 -3.37 11.52 1.87
CA THR A 97 -3.32 12.99 1.98
C THR A 97 -1.87 13.49 1.94
N ASN A 98 -0.94 12.85 2.66
CA ASN A 98 0.48 13.20 2.60
C ASN A 98 1.08 13.02 1.20
N LEU A 99 0.65 12.00 0.46
CA LEU A 99 1.08 11.81 -0.92
C LEU A 99 0.54 12.91 -1.84
N ASN A 100 -0.75 13.24 -1.71
CA ASN A 100 -1.38 14.29 -2.50
C ASN A 100 -0.76 15.66 -2.19
N ASP A 101 -0.54 15.95 -0.92
CA ASP A 101 0.18 17.16 -0.49
C ASP A 101 1.57 17.23 -1.12
N ARG A 102 2.31 16.10 -1.10
CA ARG A 102 3.63 16.03 -1.73
C ARG A 102 3.58 16.24 -3.24
N ILE A 103 2.58 15.70 -3.93
CA ILE A 103 2.39 15.91 -5.39
C ILE A 103 2.18 17.39 -5.69
N MET A 104 1.37 18.09 -4.89
CA MET A 104 1.08 19.51 -5.09
C MET A 104 2.30 20.43 -4.86
N HIS A 105 3.20 20.04 -3.94
CA HIS A 105 4.40 20.80 -3.59
C HIS A 105 5.67 20.28 -4.28
N LEU A 106 5.54 19.34 -5.23
CA LEU A 106 6.68 18.84 -5.98
C LEU A 106 7.17 19.87 -7.00
N ASP A 107 8.48 19.91 -7.24
CA ASP A 107 9.04 20.75 -8.29
C ASP A 107 8.39 20.42 -9.65
N TYR A 108 7.98 21.46 -10.39
CA TYR A 108 7.27 21.32 -11.67
C TYR A 108 8.04 20.48 -12.70
N THR A 109 9.37 20.52 -12.68
CA THR A 109 10.22 19.70 -13.54
C THR A 109 10.01 18.20 -13.36
N TYR A 110 9.66 17.77 -12.16
CA TYR A 110 9.34 16.37 -11.85
C TYR A 110 7.94 15.98 -12.32
N LEU A 111 6.97 16.92 -12.31
CA LEU A 111 5.60 16.65 -12.75
C LEU A 111 5.49 16.34 -14.25
N GLU A 112 6.42 16.84 -15.07
CA GLU A 112 6.48 16.53 -16.50
C GLU A 112 7.40 15.34 -16.84
N SER A 113 8.14 14.76 -15.84
CA SER A 113 9.03 13.62 -16.07
C SER A 113 8.25 12.30 -16.10
N PRO A 114 8.28 11.53 -17.22
CA PRO A 114 7.62 10.22 -17.28
C PRO A 114 8.08 9.25 -16.20
N GLU A 115 9.37 9.32 -15.80
CA GLU A 115 9.94 8.46 -14.75
C GLU A 115 9.36 8.77 -13.38
N VAL A 116 9.13 10.04 -13.09
CA VAL A 116 8.53 10.48 -11.82
C VAL A 116 7.02 10.22 -11.81
N LEU A 117 6.35 10.40 -12.95
CA LEU A 117 4.95 10.00 -13.10
C LEU A 117 4.75 8.50 -12.89
N ASP A 118 5.64 7.66 -13.43
CA ASP A 118 5.64 6.22 -13.17
C ASP A 118 5.88 5.89 -11.68
N LYS A 119 6.76 6.63 -10.99
CA LYS A 119 6.96 6.47 -9.54
C LYS A 119 5.75 6.93 -8.74
N ARG A 120 5.14 8.06 -9.12
CA ARG A 120 3.89 8.55 -8.52
C ARG A 120 2.79 7.50 -8.63
N ASP A 121 2.59 6.95 -9.82
CA ASP A 121 1.53 5.97 -10.06
C ASP A 121 1.76 4.69 -9.23
N ARG A 122 3.01 4.23 -9.11
CA ARG A 122 3.37 3.11 -8.21
C ARG A 122 3.15 3.46 -6.74
N ALA A 123 3.47 4.67 -6.32
CA ALA A 123 3.21 5.12 -4.95
C ALA A 123 1.70 5.18 -4.65
N ILE A 124 0.89 5.69 -5.59
CA ILE A 124 -0.57 5.71 -5.49
C ILE A 124 -1.15 4.29 -5.44
N GLU A 125 -0.69 3.39 -6.32
CA GLU A 125 -1.13 1.98 -6.31
C GLU A 125 -0.74 1.27 -5.00
N GLY A 126 0.38 1.66 -4.40
CA GLY A 126 0.84 1.12 -3.11
C GLY A 126 -0.03 1.51 -1.92
N ILE A 127 -0.85 2.55 -2.03
CA ILE A 127 -1.73 3.03 -0.95
C ILE A 127 -3.18 2.63 -1.21
N LYS A 128 -3.61 2.59 -2.48
CA LYS A 128 -5.00 2.30 -2.85
C LYS A 128 -5.36 0.83 -2.60
N GLU A 129 -6.54 0.63 -2.09
CA GLU A 129 -7.13 -0.67 -1.70
C GLU A 129 -7.24 -1.69 -2.86
N ASN A 130 -7.07 -1.27 -4.11
CA ASN A 130 -7.21 -2.12 -5.30
C ASN A 130 -6.31 -3.37 -5.30
N ASN A 131 -5.21 -3.35 -4.51
CA ASN A 131 -4.30 -4.49 -4.36
C ASN A 131 -4.40 -5.17 -2.97
N GLY A 132 -5.41 -4.82 -2.16
CA GLY A 132 -5.64 -5.41 -0.84
C GLY A 132 -4.56 -5.06 0.20
N ILE A 133 -3.80 -3.98 -0.01
CA ILE A 133 -2.62 -3.67 0.79
C ILE A 133 -2.77 -2.27 1.37
N LYS A 134 -3.07 -2.22 2.67
CA LYS A 134 -3.06 -0.99 3.45
C LYS A 134 -1.77 -0.89 4.25
N ILE A 135 -1.15 0.30 4.30
CA ILE A 135 0.07 0.50 5.11
C ILE A 135 -0.18 0.15 6.59
N ALA A 136 -1.37 0.48 7.09
CA ALA A 136 -1.79 0.15 8.45
C ALA A 136 -1.83 -1.38 8.70
N ASP A 137 -2.18 -2.19 7.71
CA ASP A 137 -2.26 -3.65 7.85
C ASP A 137 -0.90 -4.31 8.11
N ILE A 138 0.21 -3.65 7.75
CA ILE A 138 1.55 -4.15 8.05
C ILE A 138 1.73 -4.34 9.56
N ASN A 139 1.22 -3.40 10.38
CA ASN A 139 1.28 -3.53 11.83
C ASN A 139 0.47 -4.74 12.32
N LEU A 140 -0.75 -4.94 11.82
CA LEU A 140 -1.59 -6.09 12.21
C LEU A 140 -0.92 -7.42 11.84
N LYS A 141 -0.27 -7.49 10.67
CA LYS A 141 0.46 -8.69 10.24
C LYS A 141 1.70 -8.96 11.09
N ILE A 142 2.45 -7.93 11.47
CA ILE A 142 3.60 -8.07 12.38
C ILE A 142 3.14 -8.58 13.75
N ILE A 143 2.05 -8.03 14.27
CA ILE A 143 1.46 -8.45 15.55
C ILE A 143 0.94 -9.88 15.47
N SER A 144 0.24 -10.23 14.40
CA SER A 144 -0.21 -11.62 14.16
C SER A 144 0.96 -12.60 14.03
N ILE A 145 2.12 -12.21 13.50
CA ILE A 145 3.33 -13.05 13.56
C ILE A 145 3.79 -13.25 14.98
N ILE A 146 3.84 -12.19 15.79
CA ILE A 146 4.29 -12.26 17.19
C ILE A 146 3.35 -13.16 18.01
N SER A 147 2.02 -12.96 17.90
CA SER A 147 1.03 -13.80 18.58
C SER A 147 1.14 -15.26 18.16
N SER A 148 1.25 -15.51 16.85
CA SER A 148 1.41 -16.86 16.30
C SER A 148 2.71 -17.55 16.77
N VAL A 149 3.82 -16.84 16.88
CA VAL A 149 5.08 -17.40 17.40
C VAL A 149 4.92 -17.87 18.86
N ILE A 150 4.23 -17.08 19.69
CA ILE A 150 3.97 -17.45 21.09
C ILE A 150 3.05 -18.68 21.17
N VAL A 151 1.98 -18.73 20.35
CA VAL A 151 1.08 -19.89 20.29
C VAL A 151 1.82 -21.14 19.81
N VAL A 152 2.67 -21.02 18.77
CA VAL A 152 3.51 -22.12 18.28
C VAL A 152 4.44 -22.62 19.37
N ALA A 153 5.10 -21.75 20.12
CA ALA A 153 5.99 -22.15 21.23
C ALA A 153 5.23 -22.89 22.34
N GLY A 154 4.04 -22.39 22.73
CA GLY A 154 3.23 -23.03 23.77
C GLY A 154 2.64 -24.38 23.33
N THR A 155 2.16 -24.47 22.09
CA THR A 155 1.65 -25.76 21.54
C THR A 155 2.78 -26.75 21.29
N LEU A 156 3.98 -26.29 20.91
CA LEU A 156 5.18 -27.10 20.80
C LEU A 156 5.52 -27.77 22.14
N TYR A 157 5.49 -27.02 23.23
CA TYR A 157 5.72 -27.56 24.56
C TYR A 157 4.76 -28.72 24.89
N LEU A 158 3.47 -28.56 24.58
CA LEU A 158 2.46 -29.59 24.76
C LEU A 158 2.74 -30.84 23.90
N ILE A 159 3.11 -30.64 22.64
CA ILE A 159 3.35 -31.74 21.69
C ILE A 159 4.61 -32.55 22.06
N VAL A 160 5.68 -31.89 22.48
CA VAL A 160 6.93 -32.55 22.88
C VAL A 160 6.70 -33.46 24.10
N SER A 161 5.78 -33.10 24.97
CA SER A 161 5.46 -33.92 26.17
C SER A 161 4.85 -35.30 25.82
N ILE A 162 4.22 -35.44 24.63
CA ILE A 162 3.68 -36.73 24.20
C ILE A 162 4.69 -37.57 23.42
N SER A 163 5.35 -36.97 22.44
CA SER A 163 6.35 -37.68 21.60
C SER A 163 7.13 -36.73 20.68
N PRO A 164 8.45 -36.87 20.59
CA PRO A 164 9.24 -36.15 19.60
C PRO A 164 8.95 -36.60 18.15
N PHE A 165 8.34 -37.80 17.95
CA PHE A 165 7.96 -38.27 16.61
C PHE A 165 6.84 -37.45 16.00
N VAL A 166 5.84 -37.06 16.78
CA VAL A 166 4.75 -36.15 16.31
C VAL A 166 5.34 -34.84 15.88
N LEU A 167 6.32 -34.31 16.62
CA LEU A 167 7.01 -33.09 16.24
C LEU A 167 7.70 -33.19 14.86
N LEU A 168 8.36 -34.32 14.59
CA LEU A 168 9.01 -34.56 13.31
C LEU A 168 8.01 -34.52 12.14
N ILE A 169 6.84 -35.17 12.29
CA ILE A 169 5.77 -35.10 11.29
C ILE A 169 5.36 -33.64 11.03
N LEU A 170 5.15 -32.86 12.09
CA LEU A 170 4.74 -31.46 11.97
C LEU A 170 5.81 -30.62 11.27
N ILE A 171 7.09 -30.78 11.61
CA ILE A 171 8.18 -30.06 10.96
C ILE A 171 8.28 -30.39 9.48
N VAL A 172 8.22 -31.68 9.11
CA VAL A 172 8.29 -32.10 7.71
C VAL A 172 7.15 -31.50 6.88
N THR A 173 5.93 -31.49 7.42
CA THR A 173 4.78 -30.90 6.71
C THR A 173 4.87 -29.37 6.62
N ILE A 174 5.36 -28.69 7.65
CA ILE A 174 5.60 -27.25 7.58
C ILE A 174 6.64 -26.92 6.51
N ILE A 175 7.74 -27.63 6.45
CA ILE A 175 8.76 -27.44 5.41
C ILE A 175 8.15 -27.63 4.02
N GLY A 176 7.36 -28.69 3.83
CA GLY A 176 6.65 -28.95 2.57
C GLY A 176 5.68 -27.82 2.19
N THR A 177 4.88 -27.33 3.15
CA THR A 177 3.96 -26.21 2.92
C THR A 177 4.69 -24.90 2.64
N LEU A 178 5.84 -24.64 3.28
CA LEU A 178 6.71 -23.50 3.00
C LEU A 178 7.21 -23.49 1.55
N PHE A 179 7.64 -24.63 1.01
CA PHE A 179 8.05 -24.74 -0.38
C PHE A 179 6.91 -24.40 -1.34
N ILE A 180 5.71 -24.88 -1.04
CA ILE A 180 4.51 -24.59 -1.83
C ILE A 180 4.17 -23.10 -1.78
N GLU A 181 4.13 -22.48 -0.59
CA GLU A 181 3.84 -21.05 -0.43
C GLU A 181 4.86 -20.19 -1.15
N LYS A 182 6.15 -20.51 -1.06
CA LYS A 182 7.19 -19.80 -1.80
C LYS A 182 6.97 -19.89 -3.31
N LYS A 183 6.56 -21.07 -3.82
CA LYS A 183 6.27 -21.24 -5.25
C LYS A 183 5.05 -20.44 -5.68
N LEU A 184 3.97 -20.48 -4.89
CA LEU A 184 2.78 -19.67 -5.11
C LEU A 184 3.08 -18.17 -5.12
N SER A 185 3.83 -17.70 -4.14
CA SER A 185 4.25 -16.29 -4.06
C SER A 185 5.05 -15.83 -5.27
N ASN A 186 5.94 -16.68 -5.80
CA ASN A 186 6.69 -16.36 -7.00
C ASN A 186 5.80 -16.28 -8.25
N ILE A 187 4.82 -17.20 -8.38
CA ILE A 187 3.85 -17.20 -9.48
C ILE A 187 3.00 -15.93 -9.44
N GLU A 188 2.49 -15.56 -8.27
CA GLU A 188 1.73 -14.32 -8.09
C GLU A 188 2.58 -13.09 -8.46
N LEU A 189 3.85 -13.04 -8.05
CA LEU A 189 4.75 -11.94 -8.36
C LEU A 189 5.03 -11.84 -9.88
N GLU A 190 5.25 -12.97 -10.55
CA GLU A 190 5.45 -12.99 -12.01
C GLU A 190 4.20 -12.53 -12.77
N ASN A 191 3.04 -13.02 -12.36
CA ASN A 191 1.77 -12.62 -12.97
C ASN A 191 1.48 -11.14 -12.72
N TRP A 192 1.76 -10.66 -11.52
CA TRP A 192 1.62 -9.25 -11.19
C TRP A 192 2.46 -8.34 -12.10
N LYS A 193 3.70 -8.74 -12.40
CA LYS A 193 4.54 -8.01 -13.38
C LYS A 193 3.93 -7.97 -14.79
N LYS A 194 3.16 -8.98 -15.18
CA LYS A 194 2.42 -9.00 -16.45
C LYS A 194 1.18 -8.12 -16.41
N TRP A 195 0.53 -8.02 -15.24
CA TRP A 195 -0.65 -7.21 -15.02
C TRP A 195 -0.40 -5.71 -15.13
N ILE A 196 0.72 -5.20 -14.63
CA ILE A 196 1.04 -3.76 -14.60
C ILE A 196 0.93 -3.12 -16.00
N PRO A 197 1.66 -3.61 -17.03
CA PRO A 197 1.59 -3.00 -18.35
C PRO A 197 0.21 -3.17 -19.02
N LEU A 198 -0.49 -4.26 -18.73
CA LEU A 198 -1.82 -4.51 -19.25
C LEU A 198 -2.85 -3.55 -18.66
N ASN A 199 -2.85 -3.39 -17.34
CA ASN A 199 -3.73 -2.44 -16.64
C ASN A 199 -3.48 -0.99 -17.07
N ARG A 200 -2.22 -0.61 -17.31
CA ARG A 200 -1.89 0.73 -17.82
C ARG A 200 -2.48 0.96 -19.19
N ARG A 201 -2.36 0.00 -20.12
CA ARG A 201 -2.95 0.08 -21.47
C ARG A 201 -4.48 0.13 -21.40
N PHE A 202 -5.08 -0.72 -20.57
CA PHE A 202 -6.51 -0.74 -20.35
C PHE A 202 -7.01 0.61 -19.82
N ARG A 203 -6.37 1.16 -18.79
CA ARG A 203 -6.72 2.46 -18.19
C ARG A 203 -6.62 3.58 -19.21
N MET A 204 -5.54 3.63 -20.00
CA MET A 204 -5.38 4.66 -21.03
C MET A 204 -6.52 4.66 -22.05
N VAL A 205 -6.93 3.48 -22.54
CA VAL A 205 -8.06 3.37 -23.48
C VAL A 205 -9.38 3.70 -22.80
N TYR A 206 -9.57 3.23 -21.55
CA TYR A 206 -10.76 3.50 -20.77
C TYR A 206 -10.93 5.00 -20.49
N ASP A 207 -9.87 5.69 -20.09
CA ASP A 207 -9.88 7.15 -19.84
C ASP A 207 -10.22 7.94 -21.10
N LEU A 208 -9.71 7.50 -22.26
CA LEU A 208 -10.08 8.11 -23.56
C LEU A 208 -11.57 7.96 -23.86
N MET A 209 -12.17 6.80 -23.59
CA MET A 209 -13.60 6.53 -23.82
C MET A 209 -14.50 7.21 -22.78
N TYR A 210 -14.08 7.26 -21.54
CA TYR A 210 -14.88 7.79 -20.44
C TYR A 210 -14.88 9.31 -20.35
N ASN A 211 -13.83 9.96 -20.85
CA ASN A 211 -13.73 11.41 -20.81
C ASN A 211 -14.63 12.07 -21.84
N VAL A 212 -15.65 12.79 -21.37
CA VAL A 212 -16.62 13.50 -22.22
C VAL A 212 -15.96 14.48 -23.20
N LYS A 213 -14.78 15.05 -22.84
CA LYS A 213 -14.02 15.93 -23.74
C LYS A 213 -13.63 15.24 -25.06
N ASN A 214 -13.42 13.94 -25.06
CA ASN A 214 -13.03 13.16 -26.24
C ASN A 214 -14.24 12.68 -27.06
N ALA A 215 -15.47 12.90 -26.58
CA ALA A 215 -16.67 12.37 -27.21
C ALA A 215 -16.89 12.94 -28.62
N GLN A 216 -16.43 14.17 -28.91
CA GLN A 216 -16.48 14.77 -30.24
C GLN A 216 -15.57 14.02 -31.21
N ASP A 217 -14.31 13.80 -30.83
CA ASP A 217 -13.32 13.11 -31.65
C ASP A 217 -13.73 11.67 -31.95
N VAL A 218 -14.20 10.95 -30.92
CA VAL A 218 -14.68 9.57 -31.02
C VAL A 218 -15.83 9.47 -32.05
N ARG A 219 -16.75 10.46 -32.07
CA ARG A 219 -17.88 10.50 -33.02
C ARG A 219 -17.45 10.91 -34.44
N ILE A 220 -16.64 11.98 -34.56
CA ILE A 220 -16.19 12.50 -35.88
C ILE A 220 -15.36 11.44 -36.59
N TYR A 221 -14.45 10.79 -35.90
CA TYR A 221 -13.56 9.77 -36.48
C TYR A 221 -14.12 8.34 -36.42
N SER A 222 -15.36 8.17 -35.91
CA SER A 222 -16.02 6.84 -35.78
C SER A 222 -15.13 5.77 -35.14
N THR A 223 -14.36 6.16 -34.11
CA THR A 223 -13.36 5.29 -33.48
C THR A 223 -13.92 4.38 -32.37
N TYR A 224 -15.24 4.37 -32.16
CA TYR A 224 -15.89 3.56 -31.11
C TYR A 224 -15.55 2.07 -31.22
N ASP A 225 -15.70 1.48 -32.42
CA ASP A 225 -15.44 0.06 -32.66
C ASP A 225 -13.95 -0.29 -32.43
N PHE A 226 -13.05 0.63 -32.80
CA PHE A 226 -11.62 0.48 -32.55
C PHE A 226 -11.32 0.40 -31.03
N PHE A 227 -11.83 1.33 -30.24
CA PHE A 227 -11.61 1.33 -28.80
C PHE A 227 -12.27 0.12 -28.12
N THR A 228 -13.50 -0.23 -28.51
CA THR A 228 -14.20 -1.40 -27.98
C THR A 228 -13.45 -2.70 -28.27
N SER A 229 -12.93 -2.86 -29.50
CA SER A 229 -12.10 -4.01 -29.87
C SER A 229 -10.82 -4.10 -29.05
N LYS A 230 -10.18 -2.95 -28.75
CA LYS A 230 -8.98 -2.90 -27.90
C LYS A 230 -9.29 -3.26 -26.46
N VAL A 231 -10.37 -2.72 -25.88
CA VAL A 231 -10.82 -3.08 -24.52
C VAL A 231 -11.13 -4.58 -24.43
N THR A 232 -11.83 -5.14 -25.42
CA THR A 232 -12.16 -6.57 -25.50
C THR A 232 -10.88 -7.43 -25.59
N SER A 233 -9.90 -7.01 -26.40
CA SER A 233 -8.61 -7.71 -26.50
C SER A 233 -7.87 -7.69 -25.16
N TYR A 234 -7.74 -6.54 -24.50
CA TYR A 234 -7.06 -6.45 -23.20
C TYR A 234 -7.79 -7.22 -22.11
N ASN A 235 -9.11 -7.25 -22.14
CA ASN A 235 -9.91 -8.06 -21.22
C ASN A 235 -9.68 -9.56 -21.45
N SER A 236 -9.62 -10.00 -22.72
CA SER A 236 -9.26 -11.38 -23.09
C SER A 236 -7.87 -11.77 -22.57
N ASP A 237 -6.87 -10.90 -22.75
CA ASP A 237 -5.51 -11.11 -22.24
C ASP A 237 -5.50 -11.22 -20.70
N SER A 238 -6.27 -10.35 -20.03
CA SER A 238 -6.46 -10.38 -18.59
C SER A 238 -7.05 -11.71 -18.11
N VAL A 239 -8.14 -12.15 -18.76
CA VAL A 239 -8.80 -13.42 -18.45
C VAL A 239 -7.85 -14.60 -18.64
N SER A 240 -7.02 -14.61 -19.69
CA SER A 240 -6.05 -15.66 -19.95
C SER A 240 -4.98 -15.78 -18.83
N ILE A 241 -4.50 -14.63 -18.33
CA ILE A 241 -3.55 -14.57 -17.19
C ILE A 241 -4.24 -15.15 -15.95
N LEU A 242 -5.47 -14.67 -15.61
CA LEU A 242 -6.24 -15.16 -14.46
C LEU A 242 -6.54 -16.65 -14.52
N GLN A 243 -6.90 -17.17 -15.69
CA GLN A 243 -7.16 -18.60 -15.87
C GLN A 243 -5.89 -19.44 -15.63
N THR A 244 -4.76 -18.99 -16.16
CA THR A 244 -3.47 -19.68 -15.98
C THR A 244 -3.03 -19.65 -14.52
N GLU A 245 -3.15 -18.48 -13.88
CA GLU A 245 -2.88 -18.30 -12.47
C GLU A 245 -3.79 -19.16 -11.60
N GLY A 246 -5.11 -19.10 -11.86
CA GLY A 246 -6.10 -19.86 -11.11
C GLY A 246 -5.88 -21.37 -11.18
N LYS A 247 -5.57 -21.91 -12.37
CA LYS A 247 -5.24 -23.34 -12.53
C LYS A 247 -4.01 -23.73 -11.73
N THR A 248 -2.94 -22.96 -11.85
CA THR A 248 -1.68 -23.25 -11.16
C THR A 248 -1.83 -23.12 -9.65
N THR A 249 -2.48 -22.05 -9.20
CA THR A 249 -2.78 -21.83 -7.78
C THR A 249 -3.66 -22.93 -7.20
N ALA A 250 -4.67 -23.39 -7.95
CA ALA A 250 -5.53 -24.49 -7.53
C ALA A 250 -4.73 -25.80 -7.35
N GLN A 251 -3.85 -26.15 -8.30
CA GLN A 251 -3.03 -27.35 -8.21
C GLN A 251 -2.13 -27.35 -6.96
N TYR A 252 -1.41 -26.25 -6.70
CA TYR A 252 -0.57 -26.12 -5.51
C TYR A 252 -1.37 -26.07 -4.22
N SER A 253 -2.55 -25.44 -4.23
CA SER A 253 -3.46 -25.40 -3.09
C SER A 253 -4.03 -26.80 -2.75
N ILE A 254 -4.34 -27.60 -3.74
CA ILE A 254 -4.75 -29.01 -3.55
C ILE A 254 -3.60 -29.80 -2.93
N LEU A 255 -2.37 -29.70 -3.48
CA LEU A 255 -1.21 -30.39 -2.93
C LEU A 255 -0.96 -30.02 -1.47
N LYS A 256 -1.06 -28.72 -1.14
CA LYS A 256 -0.94 -28.22 0.22
C LYS A 256 -1.99 -28.82 1.16
N ARG A 257 -3.26 -28.85 0.72
CA ARG A 257 -4.36 -29.46 1.51
C ARG A 257 -4.15 -30.96 1.74
N LEU A 258 -3.65 -31.68 0.73
CA LEU A 258 -3.32 -33.09 0.85
C LEU A 258 -2.19 -33.33 1.87
N LEU A 259 -1.14 -32.51 1.88
CA LEU A 259 -0.08 -32.59 2.89
C LEU A 259 -0.60 -32.37 4.31
N ILE A 260 -1.47 -31.37 4.50
CA ILE A 260 -2.09 -31.09 5.81
C ILE A 260 -3.02 -32.23 6.23
N MET A 261 -3.79 -32.81 5.30
CA MET A 261 -4.66 -33.96 5.56
C MET A 261 -3.84 -35.19 5.97
N LEU A 262 -2.75 -35.47 5.26
CA LEU A 262 -1.85 -36.57 5.61
C LEU A 262 -1.26 -36.38 7.01
N GLN A 263 -0.78 -35.18 7.32
CA GLN A 263 -0.33 -34.82 8.65
C GLN A 263 -1.38 -35.12 9.72
N PHE A 264 -2.62 -34.63 9.48
CA PHE A 264 -3.72 -34.84 10.43
C PHE A 264 -3.96 -36.32 10.68
N ILE A 265 -4.04 -37.15 9.61
CA ILE A 265 -4.23 -38.63 9.74
C ILE A 265 -3.08 -39.25 10.53
N CYS A 266 -1.83 -38.93 10.21
CA CYS A 266 -0.66 -39.48 10.92
C CYS A 266 -0.65 -39.11 12.42
N VAL A 267 -0.94 -37.84 12.77
CA VAL A 267 -1.04 -37.39 14.15
C VAL A 267 -2.18 -38.12 14.88
N GLN A 268 -3.36 -38.19 14.26
CA GLN A 268 -4.53 -38.90 14.81
C GLN A 268 -4.20 -40.34 15.12
N MET A 269 -3.69 -41.10 14.13
CA MET A 269 -3.32 -42.49 14.32
C MET A 269 -2.33 -42.70 15.46
N PHE A 270 -1.33 -41.81 15.57
CA PHE A 270 -0.34 -41.94 16.64
C PHE A 270 -0.96 -41.67 18.01
N VAL A 271 -1.73 -40.60 18.15
CA VAL A 271 -2.31 -40.18 19.44
C VAL A 271 -3.40 -41.18 19.89
N VAL A 272 -4.24 -41.67 18.94
CA VAL A 272 -5.24 -42.73 19.21
C VAL A 272 -4.58 -44.00 19.71
N ASN A 273 -3.50 -44.48 19.09
CA ASN A 273 -2.80 -45.68 19.55
C ASN A 273 -2.29 -45.53 21.00
N LYS A 274 -1.79 -44.35 21.38
CA LYS A 274 -1.38 -44.07 22.77
C LYS A 274 -2.57 -44.06 23.74
N ALA A 275 -3.72 -43.52 23.30
CA ALA A 275 -4.92 -43.51 24.14
C ALA A 275 -5.48 -44.89 24.32
N LEU A 276 -5.53 -45.75 23.28
CA LEU A 276 -5.97 -47.13 23.36
C LEU A 276 -5.05 -48.01 24.20
N ALA A 277 -3.75 -47.69 24.19
CA ALA A 277 -2.77 -48.36 25.07
C ALA A 277 -2.84 -47.91 26.54
N GLY A 278 -3.72 -46.95 26.88
CA GLY A 278 -3.92 -46.46 28.25
C GLY A 278 -2.85 -45.50 28.74
N PHE A 279 -1.93 -45.01 27.89
CA PHE A 279 -0.88 -44.08 28.27
C PHE A 279 -1.38 -42.64 28.48
N ILE A 280 -2.50 -42.29 27.88
CA ILE A 280 -3.11 -40.93 27.94
C ILE A 280 -4.63 -41.05 28.12
N SER A 281 -5.23 -40.05 28.80
CA SER A 281 -6.69 -39.95 28.91
C SER A 281 -7.35 -39.53 27.58
N ILE A 282 -8.68 -39.68 27.50
CA ILE A 282 -9.44 -39.21 26.32
C ILE A 282 -9.39 -37.69 26.25
N GLY A 283 -9.37 -36.98 27.38
CA GLY A 283 -9.16 -35.53 27.41
C GLY A 283 -7.75 -35.12 26.96
N GLU A 284 -6.74 -35.88 27.31
CA GLU A 284 -5.38 -35.65 26.80
C GLU A 284 -5.27 -35.90 25.30
N TYR A 285 -5.96 -36.93 24.79
CA TYR A 285 -6.08 -37.15 23.35
C TYR A 285 -6.61 -35.91 22.63
N THR A 286 -7.75 -35.36 23.10
CA THR A 286 -8.33 -34.13 22.50
C THR A 286 -7.40 -32.93 22.60
N MET A 287 -6.70 -32.76 23.72
CA MET A 287 -5.70 -31.71 23.94
C MET A 287 -4.56 -31.79 22.91
N TYR A 288 -3.96 -32.97 22.73
CA TYR A 288 -2.83 -33.13 21.81
C TYR A 288 -3.22 -32.92 20.33
N VAL A 289 -4.39 -33.44 19.93
CA VAL A 289 -4.91 -33.25 18.57
C VAL A 289 -5.16 -31.77 18.27
N ASN A 290 -5.82 -31.06 19.21
CA ASN A 290 -6.08 -29.64 19.04
C ASN A 290 -4.80 -28.80 19.10
N SER A 291 -3.81 -29.20 19.91
CA SER A 291 -2.49 -28.57 19.96
C SER A 291 -1.74 -28.72 18.64
N ALA A 292 -1.78 -29.91 18.01
CA ALA A 292 -1.17 -30.15 16.71
C ALA A 292 -1.82 -29.32 15.60
N ASN A 293 -3.15 -29.19 15.60
CA ASN A 293 -3.90 -28.35 14.66
C ASN A 293 -3.57 -26.87 14.85
N SER A 294 -3.56 -26.39 16.10
CA SER A 294 -3.22 -25.00 16.44
C SER A 294 -1.78 -24.68 16.05
N PHE A 295 -0.83 -25.58 16.31
CA PHE A 295 0.56 -25.46 15.89
C PHE A 295 0.66 -25.27 14.38
N SER A 296 0.04 -26.15 13.58
CA SER A 296 0.10 -26.10 12.12
C SER A 296 -0.54 -24.83 11.55
N THR A 297 -1.69 -24.42 12.08
CA THR A 297 -2.39 -23.22 11.66
C THR A 297 -1.55 -21.95 11.93
N ASN A 298 -1.02 -21.83 13.14
CA ASN A 298 -0.23 -20.65 13.52
C ASN A 298 1.13 -20.62 12.81
N ALA A 299 1.80 -21.77 12.63
CA ALA A 299 3.02 -21.84 11.84
C ALA A 299 2.78 -21.37 10.39
N MET A 300 1.63 -21.72 9.82
CA MET A 300 1.25 -21.28 8.47
C MET A 300 0.93 -19.79 8.42
N LEU A 301 0.23 -19.24 9.44
CA LEU A 301 -0.04 -17.80 9.55
C LEU A 301 1.25 -16.97 9.60
N ILE A 302 2.28 -17.44 10.32
CA ILE A 302 3.59 -16.78 10.34
C ILE A 302 4.14 -16.62 8.92
N VAL A 303 4.12 -17.71 8.13
CA VAL A 303 4.65 -17.71 6.77
C VAL A 303 3.85 -16.81 5.85
N GLN A 304 2.52 -16.93 5.87
CA GLN A 304 1.63 -16.14 5.04
C GLN A 304 1.78 -14.64 5.34
N ASN A 305 1.75 -14.26 6.61
CA ASN A 305 1.92 -12.87 7.01
C ASN A 305 3.31 -12.33 6.64
N PHE A 306 4.37 -13.14 6.78
CA PHE A 306 5.72 -12.75 6.38
C PHE A 306 5.82 -12.48 4.88
N VAL A 307 5.26 -13.36 4.04
CA VAL A 307 5.22 -13.18 2.57
C VAL A 307 4.42 -11.92 2.21
N GLN A 308 3.27 -11.70 2.87
CA GLN A 308 2.46 -10.52 2.62
C GLN A 308 3.16 -9.23 3.05
N ILE A 309 3.87 -9.22 4.18
CA ILE A 309 4.68 -8.08 4.60
C ILE A 309 5.77 -7.77 3.57
N GLN A 310 6.45 -8.79 3.04
CA GLN A 310 7.47 -8.58 2.01
C GLN A 310 6.88 -7.93 0.74
N LYS A 311 5.71 -8.40 0.28
CA LYS A 311 5.01 -7.80 -0.86
C LYS A 311 4.63 -6.34 -0.55
N ASN A 312 4.02 -6.09 0.61
CA ASN A 312 3.58 -4.74 1.00
C ASN A 312 4.75 -3.76 1.08
N LEU A 313 5.89 -4.21 1.60
CA LEU A 313 7.09 -3.37 1.72
C LEU A 313 7.63 -2.91 0.36
N LEU A 314 7.47 -3.69 -0.72
CA LEU A 314 7.87 -3.24 -2.06
C LEU A 314 7.12 -1.98 -2.46
N TYR A 315 5.80 -1.95 -2.26
CA TYR A 315 4.96 -0.79 -2.57
C TYR A 315 5.22 0.39 -1.66
N VAL A 316 5.37 0.12 -0.37
CA VAL A 316 5.61 1.18 0.61
C VAL A 316 7.00 1.81 0.44
N CYS A 317 7.97 1.05 -0.06
CA CYS A 317 9.26 1.63 -0.45
C CYS A 317 9.11 2.65 -1.59
N GLU A 318 8.29 2.36 -2.62
CA GLU A 318 8.02 3.32 -3.71
C GLU A 318 7.31 4.58 -3.20
N TYR A 319 6.37 4.44 -2.25
CA TYR A 319 5.72 5.56 -1.59
C TYR A 319 6.73 6.49 -0.89
N PHE A 320 7.64 5.94 -0.08
CA PHE A 320 8.64 6.75 0.60
C PHE A 320 9.70 7.31 -0.36
N ASP A 321 10.09 6.54 -1.38
CA ASP A 321 11.02 7.03 -2.42
C ASP A 321 10.41 8.21 -3.20
N PHE A 322 9.08 8.25 -3.35
CA PHE A 322 8.38 9.38 -3.94
C PHE A 322 8.31 10.58 -2.98
N LEU A 323 7.99 10.35 -1.70
CA LEU A 323 7.97 11.42 -0.69
C LEU A 323 9.34 12.09 -0.49
N ASP A 324 10.42 11.36 -0.71
CA ASP A 324 11.79 11.84 -0.55
C ASP A 324 12.32 12.61 -1.77
N LEU A 325 11.52 12.79 -2.84
CA LEU A 325 11.91 13.62 -3.98
C LEU A 325 12.11 15.08 -3.53
N PRO A 326 13.07 15.81 -4.09
CA PRO A 326 13.31 17.21 -3.73
C PRO A 326 12.14 18.12 -4.10
N SER A 327 11.97 19.22 -3.37
CA SER A 327 10.99 20.28 -3.63
C SER A 327 11.60 21.64 -3.37
N LYS A 328 11.35 22.60 -4.26
CA LYS A 328 11.87 23.97 -4.13
C LYS A 328 11.27 24.72 -2.95
N GLU A 329 10.03 24.43 -2.56
CA GLU A 329 9.40 25.13 -1.43
C GLU A 329 10.11 24.91 -0.09
N PHE A 330 10.79 23.77 0.10
CA PHE A 330 11.53 23.49 1.34
C PHE A 330 12.89 24.19 1.43
N GLU A 331 13.35 24.82 0.34
CA GLU A 331 14.59 25.63 0.36
C GLU A 331 14.39 27.07 0.84
N THR A 332 13.17 27.45 1.19
CA THR A 332 12.74 28.86 1.29
C THR A 332 13.02 29.55 2.64
N SER A 333 13.47 28.85 3.66
CA SER A 333 13.55 29.41 5.03
C SER A 333 14.62 30.52 5.26
N LYS A 334 15.38 30.92 4.22
CA LYS A 334 16.45 31.95 4.33
C LYS A 334 16.50 32.96 3.17
N LYS A 335 15.52 32.96 2.25
CA LYS A 335 15.55 33.81 1.06
C LYS A 335 14.74 35.10 1.28
N GLU A 336 15.12 36.15 0.56
CA GLU A 336 14.46 37.44 0.62
C GLU A 336 13.04 37.37 0.06
N LYS A 337 12.11 38.06 0.68
CA LYS A 337 10.75 38.17 0.13
C LYS A 337 10.74 39.16 -1.01
N ALA A 338 10.11 38.81 -2.12
CA ALA A 338 9.91 39.71 -3.23
C ALA A 338 8.91 40.81 -2.81
N THR A 339 9.29 42.06 -3.08
CA THR A 339 8.44 43.24 -2.93
C THR A 339 7.94 43.67 -4.31
N THR A 340 7.13 44.71 -4.39
CA THR A 340 6.54 45.20 -5.67
C THR A 340 7.62 45.38 -6.75
N PRO A 341 7.69 44.53 -7.77
CA PRO A 341 8.75 44.55 -8.75
C PRO A 341 8.43 45.58 -9.85
N HIS A 342 9.48 46.17 -10.44
CA HIS A 342 9.33 47.11 -11.53
C HIS A 342 9.84 46.60 -12.86
N CYS A 343 10.85 45.71 -12.87
CA CYS A 343 11.54 45.33 -14.08
C CYS A 343 11.95 43.85 -14.07
N ILE A 344 11.75 43.15 -15.18
CA ILE A 344 12.28 41.83 -15.42
C ILE A 344 13.26 41.87 -16.57
N GLU A 345 14.41 41.20 -16.40
CA GLU A 345 15.47 41.16 -17.39
C GLU A 345 15.95 39.72 -17.61
N PHE A 346 15.97 39.28 -18.86
CA PHE A 346 16.57 38.02 -19.31
C PHE A 346 17.98 38.35 -19.81
N GLN A 347 19.00 37.74 -19.23
CA GLN A 347 20.41 37.94 -19.63
C GLN A 347 20.98 36.64 -20.15
N ASP A 348 21.16 36.56 -21.46
CA ASP A 348 21.76 35.46 -22.20
C ASP A 348 21.06 34.10 -21.89
N VAL A 349 19.73 34.11 -21.75
CA VAL A 349 18.96 32.96 -21.31
C VAL A 349 18.80 31.96 -22.42
N SER A 350 19.33 30.75 -22.18
CA SER A 350 19.09 29.58 -23.02
C SER A 350 18.41 28.50 -22.19
N PHE A 351 17.48 27.78 -22.82
CA PHE A 351 16.77 26.69 -22.14
C PHE A 351 16.54 25.50 -23.05
N ARG A 352 16.74 24.32 -22.46
CA ARG A 352 16.52 23.03 -23.07
C ARG A 352 15.76 22.13 -22.11
N TYR A 353 14.66 21.53 -22.59
CA TYR A 353 13.90 20.55 -21.82
C TYR A 353 14.77 19.31 -21.46
N PRO A 354 14.54 18.69 -20.29
CA PRO A 354 15.19 17.43 -19.94
C PRO A 354 15.02 16.41 -21.07
N LYS A 355 16.12 15.72 -21.43
CA LYS A 355 16.18 14.73 -22.53
C LYS A 355 16.09 15.31 -23.96
N SER A 356 15.85 16.61 -24.18
CA SER A 356 15.97 17.24 -25.49
C SER A 356 17.45 17.45 -25.87
N LYS A 357 17.77 17.35 -27.15
CA LYS A 357 19.11 17.70 -27.68
C LYS A 357 19.17 19.12 -28.22
N ILE A 358 18.03 19.79 -28.38
CA ILE A 358 17.89 21.10 -29.02
C ILE A 358 17.41 22.12 -27.98
N ASN A 359 18.01 23.30 -27.99
CA ASN A 359 17.55 24.42 -27.18
C ASN A 359 16.18 24.88 -27.70
N THR A 360 15.23 25.05 -26.77
CA THR A 360 13.90 25.61 -27.08
C THR A 360 13.96 27.14 -27.08
N LEU A 361 14.78 27.70 -26.21
CA LEU A 361 15.13 29.13 -26.23
C LEU A 361 16.65 29.22 -26.28
N ASP A 362 17.17 30.17 -27.05
CA ASP A 362 18.59 30.30 -27.31
C ASP A 362 19.05 31.75 -27.23
N HIS A 363 19.95 32.07 -26.31
CA HIS A 363 20.57 33.37 -26.10
C HIS A 363 19.56 34.54 -26.03
N ILE A 364 18.45 34.39 -25.28
CA ILE A 364 17.43 35.42 -25.14
C ILE A 364 17.96 36.52 -24.25
N ASN A 365 17.98 37.74 -24.81
CA ASN A 365 18.28 38.97 -24.13
C ASN A 365 17.11 39.91 -24.24
N MET A 366 16.42 40.22 -23.16
CA MET A 366 15.19 41.00 -23.14
C MET A 366 15.04 41.69 -21.77
N LYS A 367 14.54 42.93 -21.83
CA LYS A 367 14.21 43.68 -20.61
C LYS A 367 12.86 44.33 -20.80
N PHE A 368 11.98 44.23 -19.83
CA PHE A 368 10.64 44.82 -19.88
C PHE A 368 10.22 45.32 -18.49
N LEU A 369 9.39 46.35 -18.50
CA LEU A 369 8.77 46.91 -17.30
C LEU A 369 7.42 46.20 -17.04
N LEU A 370 7.06 46.08 -15.76
CA LEU A 370 5.87 45.32 -15.37
C LEU A 370 4.56 46.11 -15.51
N ASP A 371 4.62 47.39 -15.82
CA ASP A 371 3.48 48.26 -16.18
C ASP A 371 3.14 48.23 -17.67
N GLU A 372 3.93 47.55 -18.50
CA GLU A 372 3.75 47.48 -19.97
C GLU A 372 2.88 46.29 -20.39
N LYS A 373 2.12 46.49 -21.46
CA LYS A 373 1.41 45.37 -22.15
C LYS A 373 2.32 44.82 -23.23
N ILE A 374 2.74 43.58 -23.06
CA ILE A 374 3.66 42.90 -23.99
C ILE A 374 2.94 41.80 -24.77
N GLY A 375 3.06 41.85 -26.09
CA GLY A 375 2.56 40.80 -26.99
C GLY A 375 3.69 39.84 -27.39
N ILE A 376 3.54 38.53 -27.08
CA ILE A 376 4.47 37.48 -27.50
C ILE A 376 3.89 36.78 -28.74
N VAL A 377 4.51 36.99 -29.90
CA VAL A 377 4.08 36.41 -31.20
C VAL A 377 5.12 35.43 -31.72
N GLY A 378 4.66 34.39 -32.40
CA GLY A 378 5.53 33.41 -33.02
C GLY A 378 4.77 32.16 -33.46
N LYS A 379 5.40 31.34 -34.32
CA LYS A 379 4.85 30.08 -34.81
C LYS A 379 4.59 29.10 -33.65
N ASN A 380 3.75 28.08 -33.88
CA ASN A 380 3.60 26.99 -32.93
C ASN A 380 4.95 26.30 -32.73
N GLY A 381 5.30 26.02 -31.48
CA GLY A 381 6.63 25.46 -31.13
C GLY A 381 7.77 26.48 -31.01
N ALA A 382 7.53 27.79 -31.23
CA ALA A 382 8.58 28.84 -31.11
C ALA A 382 9.05 29.13 -29.66
N GLY A 383 8.60 28.37 -28.64
CA GLY A 383 9.05 28.57 -27.27
C GLY A 383 8.23 29.57 -26.44
N LYS A 384 7.08 30.09 -26.93
CA LYS A 384 6.25 31.07 -26.20
C LYS A 384 5.85 30.58 -24.79
N THR A 385 5.30 29.40 -24.70
CA THR A 385 4.91 28.78 -23.41
C THR A 385 6.13 28.50 -22.52
N THR A 386 7.27 28.13 -23.14
CA THR A 386 8.53 27.90 -22.42
C THR A 386 9.06 29.17 -21.81
N PHE A 387 8.95 30.31 -22.53
CA PHE A 387 9.32 31.60 -21.99
C PHE A 387 8.49 31.96 -20.74
N ILE A 388 7.17 31.76 -20.78
CA ILE A 388 6.29 31.99 -19.62
C ILE A 388 6.63 31.03 -18.47
N LYS A 389 6.91 29.76 -18.77
CA LYS A 389 7.31 28.79 -17.72
C LYS A 389 8.63 29.18 -17.03
N LEU A 390 9.58 29.77 -17.75
CA LEU A 390 10.82 30.29 -17.18
C LEU A 390 10.56 31.58 -16.37
N LEU A 391 9.73 32.47 -16.89
CA LEU A 391 9.31 33.69 -16.20
C LEU A 391 8.66 33.37 -14.83
N LEU A 392 7.79 32.35 -14.80
CA LEU A 392 7.14 31.88 -13.57
C LEU A 392 8.06 31.00 -12.70
N ARG A 393 9.33 30.83 -13.08
CA ARG A 393 10.29 29.99 -12.37
C ARG A 393 9.82 28.53 -12.19
N LEU A 394 8.92 28.06 -13.07
CA LEU A 394 8.53 26.64 -13.15
C LEU A 394 9.69 25.78 -13.66
N TYR A 395 10.53 26.37 -14.51
CA TYR A 395 11.82 25.83 -14.95
C TYR A 395 12.95 26.81 -14.65
N GLU A 396 14.16 26.30 -14.57
CA GLU A 396 15.37 27.10 -14.49
C GLU A 396 16.07 27.15 -15.86
N PRO A 397 16.66 28.30 -16.25
CA PRO A 397 17.42 28.39 -17.47
C PRO A 397 18.60 27.42 -17.47
N SER A 398 18.91 26.82 -18.62
CA SER A 398 20.11 25.96 -18.78
C SER A 398 21.38 26.80 -18.77
N ASN A 399 21.34 28.01 -19.32
CA ASN A 399 22.38 29.02 -19.30
C ASN A 399 21.77 30.40 -19.13
N GLY A 400 22.57 31.35 -18.65
CA GLY A 400 22.13 32.73 -18.38
C GLY A 400 21.37 32.87 -17.06
N LYS A 401 20.71 33.97 -16.86
CA LYS A 401 19.95 34.28 -15.65
C LYS A 401 18.78 35.22 -15.93
N ILE A 402 17.77 35.11 -15.08
CA ILE A 402 16.61 36.00 -15.07
C ILE A 402 16.71 36.85 -13.84
N LEU A 403 16.64 38.20 -14.04
CA LEU A 403 16.74 39.15 -12.95
C LEU A 403 15.39 39.81 -12.72
N LEU A 404 15.07 40.06 -11.45
CA LEU A 404 13.98 40.91 -11.00
C LEU A 404 14.60 42.10 -10.31
N ASP A 405 14.40 43.30 -10.85
CA ASP A 405 15.01 44.56 -10.37
C ASP A 405 16.54 44.46 -10.18
N GLY A 406 17.23 43.75 -11.10
CA GLY A 406 18.68 43.57 -11.09
C GLY A 406 19.20 42.42 -10.24
N LYS A 407 18.33 41.72 -9.49
CA LYS A 407 18.69 40.58 -8.63
C LYS A 407 18.19 39.26 -9.21
N ASP A 408 18.99 38.18 -9.12
CA ASP A 408 18.63 36.87 -9.66
C ASP A 408 17.35 36.35 -9.00
N VAL A 409 16.38 35.89 -9.80
CA VAL A 409 15.10 35.36 -9.30
C VAL A 409 15.27 34.17 -8.37
N ARG A 410 16.40 33.45 -8.44
CA ARG A 410 16.72 32.30 -7.56
C ARG A 410 17.04 32.72 -6.12
N GLU A 411 17.35 34.00 -5.89
CA GLU A 411 17.66 34.52 -4.56
C GLU A 411 16.40 34.90 -3.77
N TYR A 412 15.25 35.02 -4.46
CA TYR A 412 13.96 35.26 -3.81
C TYR A 412 13.31 33.97 -3.28
N ASP A 413 12.53 34.14 -2.22
CA ASP A 413 11.61 33.08 -1.74
C ASP A 413 10.65 32.67 -2.86
N TYR A 414 10.54 31.37 -3.12
CA TYR A 414 9.77 30.84 -4.25
C TYR A 414 8.28 31.20 -4.17
N SER A 415 7.69 31.02 -2.99
CA SER A 415 6.29 31.30 -2.73
C SER A 415 5.98 32.79 -2.87
N SER A 416 6.84 33.65 -2.31
CA SER A 416 6.76 35.10 -2.43
C SER A 416 6.91 35.56 -3.89
N TYR A 417 7.83 34.96 -4.64
CA TYR A 417 8.00 35.27 -6.07
C TYR A 417 6.77 34.90 -6.88
N LEU A 418 6.22 33.68 -6.70
CA LEU A 418 5.03 33.24 -7.41
C LEU A 418 3.77 34.06 -7.10
N SER A 419 3.65 34.56 -5.86
CA SER A 419 2.49 35.37 -5.45
C SER A 419 2.37 36.72 -6.21
N MET A 420 3.44 37.14 -6.90
CA MET A 420 3.42 38.35 -7.74
C MET A 420 2.77 38.13 -9.12
N PHE A 421 2.54 36.89 -9.50
CA PHE A 421 2.02 36.54 -10.83
C PHE A 421 0.61 35.98 -10.75
N SER A 422 -0.20 36.33 -11.75
CA SER A 422 -1.44 35.64 -12.06
C SER A 422 -1.35 35.13 -13.50
N ALA A 423 -1.47 33.82 -13.70
CA ALA A 423 -1.31 33.19 -15.00
C ALA A 423 -2.55 32.37 -15.38
N VAL A 424 -3.01 32.53 -16.62
CA VAL A 424 -4.04 31.69 -17.21
C VAL A 424 -3.40 30.92 -18.35
N PHE A 425 -3.31 29.60 -18.21
CA PHE A 425 -2.79 28.71 -19.24
C PHE A 425 -3.91 28.32 -20.22
N GLN A 426 -3.50 27.89 -21.42
CA GLN A 426 -4.44 27.48 -22.46
C GLN A 426 -5.34 26.29 -22.04
N ASP A 427 -4.80 25.40 -21.23
CA ASP A 427 -5.46 24.19 -20.72
C ASP A 427 -6.06 24.37 -19.32
N PHE A 428 -6.58 25.56 -19.02
CA PHE A 428 -7.19 25.81 -17.71
C PHE A 428 -8.47 24.99 -17.52
N ASN A 429 -8.63 24.41 -16.33
CA ASN A 429 -9.86 23.78 -15.88
C ASN A 429 -10.57 24.73 -14.91
N ILE A 430 -11.83 25.06 -15.21
CA ILE A 430 -12.68 25.76 -14.25
C ILE A 430 -13.25 24.71 -13.30
N ASP A 431 -12.87 24.78 -12.04
CA ASP A 431 -13.47 23.95 -11.00
C ASP A 431 -14.83 24.55 -10.63
N SER A 432 -15.90 23.92 -11.11
CA SER A 432 -17.29 24.34 -10.84
C SER A 432 -17.69 24.21 -9.37
N ALA A 433 -16.86 23.56 -8.53
CA ALA A 433 -17.10 23.42 -7.10
C ALA A 433 -16.62 24.63 -6.26
N ARG A 434 -15.84 25.55 -6.87
CA ARG A 434 -15.44 26.80 -6.21
C ARG A 434 -16.49 27.88 -6.43
N THR A 435 -17.11 28.32 -5.37
CA THR A 435 -17.92 29.55 -5.39
C THR A 435 -17.04 30.78 -5.68
N PRO A 436 -17.55 31.85 -6.34
CA PRO A 436 -16.77 33.04 -6.64
C PRO A 436 -16.05 33.65 -5.43
N ASP A 437 -16.61 33.49 -4.22
CA ASP A 437 -16.05 34.02 -2.97
C ASP A 437 -14.78 33.28 -2.47
N SER A 438 -14.43 32.15 -3.07
CA SER A 438 -13.23 31.36 -2.73
C SER A 438 -12.03 31.59 -3.64
N MET A 439 -12.16 32.45 -4.67
CA MET A 439 -11.07 32.81 -5.57
C MET A 439 -10.48 34.19 -5.16
N PRO A 440 -9.28 34.22 -4.55
CA PRO A 440 -8.67 35.49 -4.12
C PRO A 440 -8.27 36.43 -5.25
N PHE A 441 -8.49 36.04 -6.52
CA PHE A 441 -7.99 36.77 -7.70
C PHE A 441 -9.07 37.45 -8.55
N LEU A 442 -10.35 37.45 -8.12
CA LEU A 442 -11.45 38.08 -8.88
C LEU A 442 -11.88 39.46 -8.34
N HIS A 443 -11.18 39.99 -7.33
CA HIS A 443 -11.41 41.34 -6.81
C HIS A 443 -10.17 42.20 -7.06
N GLY A 444 -9.97 42.63 -8.30
CA GLY A 444 -8.93 43.58 -8.69
C GLY A 444 -9.34 44.33 -9.93
#